data_4fa77aa6b75b983f74821b7aaab1169a
#
_entry.id   4fa77aa6b75b983f74821b7aaab1169a
#
_cell.length_a   1.000
_cell.length_b   1.000
_cell.length_c   1.000
_cell.angle_alpha   90.00
_cell.angle_beta   90.00
_cell.angle_gamma   90.00
#
_symmetry.space_group_name_H-M   'P 1'
#
loop_
_entity.id
_entity.type
_entity.pdbx_description
1 polymer ?
#
loop_
_entity_poly.entity_id
_entity_poly.type
_entity_poly.pdbx_seq_one_letter_code
_entity_poly.pdbx_strand_id
1 'polypeptide(L)'
;MATQTLPSVNNQHRKDFGATVTPERLLLGPGPSNADPAVLKALSQPPIGHLDPFYVDLMSEVQELLRYVWQTSNRLTLPMSGTGSAAMEATLANVVEPGDKVLVAIKGYFGHRLQDMAGRYKANVETIHKNWGNAFSLEEIEDALKKHKPALLAIVHAETSTGVCQPMEGIGELC
;
A
#
# COMPACT_ATOMS: atom_id res chain seq x y z
N MET A 1 -26.57 -6.65 -46.32
CA MET A 1 -25.58 -6.39 -45.27
C MET A 1 -24.42 -7.33 -45.50
N ALA A 2 -23.27 -6.82 -45.88
CA ALA A 2 -22.08 -7.62 -46.10
C ALA A 2 -21.51 -8.06 -44.74
N THR A 3 -21.49 -9.36 -44.50
CA THR A 3 -20.83 -9.94 -43.34
C THR A 3 -19.31 -9.70 -43.46
N GLN A 4 -18.79 -8.79 -42.66
CA GLN A 4 -17.35 -8.56 -42.55
C GLN A 4 -16.74 -9.79 -41.89
N THR A 5 -16.09 -10.67 -42.66
CA THR A 5 -15.28 -11.76 -42.14
C THR A 5 -14.06 -11.18 -41.45
N LEU A 6 -13.92 -11.39 -40.13
CA LEU A 6 -12.72 -11.06 -39.41
C LEU A 6 -11.51 -11.79 -40.02
N PRO A 7 -10.34 -11.11 -40.11
CA PRO A 7 -9.14 -11.77 -40.63
C PRO A 7 -8.79 -13.01 -39.78
N SER A 8 -8.46 -14.10 -40.43
CA SER A 8 -8.02 -15.32 -39.74
C SER A 8 -6.71 -15.05 -39.02
N VAL A 9 -6.71 -15.28 -37.70
CA VAL A 9 -5.48 -15.19 -36.89
C VAL A 9 -4.55 -16.32 -37.32
N ASN A 10 -3.34 -15.95 -37.78
CA ASN A 10 -2.32 -16.94 -38.11
C ASN A 10 -1.78 -17.60 -36.85
N ASN A 11 -2.16 -18.84 -36.59
CA ASN A 11 -1.75 -19.61 -35.41
C ASN A 11 -0.38 -20.29 -35.55
N GLN A 12 0.38 -20.05 -36.64
CA GLN A 12 1.69 -20.69 -36.86
C GLN A 12 2.73 -20.46 -35.76
N HIS A 13 2.56 -19.38 -34.94
CA HIS A 13 3.45 -19.07 -33.84
C HIS A 13 2.89 -19.44 -32.46
N ARG A 14 1.69 -20.03 -32.39
CA ARG A 14 1.12 -20.48 -31.14
C ARG A 14 1.85 -21.74 -30.66
N LYS A 15 2.63 -21.57 -29.56
CA LYS A 15 3.24 -22.70 -28.86
C LYS A 15 2.30 -23.20 -27.79
N ASP A 16 2.15 -24.48 -27.65
CA ASP A 16 1.50 -25.10 -26.49
C ASP A 16 2.59 -25.31 -25.41
N PHE A 17 2.46 -24.58 -24.30
CA PHE A 17 3.38 -24.68 -23.19
C PHE A 17 2.91 -25.67 -22.10
N GLY A 18 1.75 -26.29 -22.29
CA GLY A 18 1.13 -27.17 -21.31
C GLY A 18 0.69 -26.43 -20.03
N ALA A 19 0.37 -27.18 -19.00
CA ALA A 19 0.03 -26.63 -17.70
C ALA A 19 1.28 -26.19 -16.96
N THR A 20 1.27 -24.97 -16.41
CA THR A 20 2.35 -24.48 -15.55
C THR A 20 2.22 -25.11 -14.17
N VAL A 21 3.26 -25.84 -13.77
CA VAL A 21 3.39 -26.38 -12.41
C VAL A 21 4.53 -25.62 -11.72
N THR A 22 4.18 -24.85 -10.70
CA THR A 22 5.17 -24.10 -9.89
C THR A 22 5.77 -25.00 -8.81
N PRO A 23 7.11 -25.01 -8.65
CA PRO A 23 7.74 -25.74 -7.54
C PRO A 23 7.42 -25.03 -6.22
N GLU A 24 7.28 -25.81 -5.15
CA GLU A 24 7.21 -25.24 -3.79
C GLU A 24 8.54 -24.58 -3.42
N ARG A 25 8.45 -23.37 -2.88
CA ARG A 25 9.59 -22.60 -2.36
C ARG A 25 9.19 -21.91 -1.08
N LEU A 26 10.07 -21.96 -0.09
CA LEU A 26 9.97 -21.11 1.10
C LEU A 26 10.57 -19.75 0.77
N LEU A 27 9.72 -18.71 0.82
CA LEU A 27 10.10 -17.33 0.53
C LEU A 27 10.43 -16.61 1.84
N LEU A 28 11.68 -16.21 2.02
CA LEU A 28 12.19 -15.58 3.25
C LEU A 28 12.52 -14.08 3.04
N GLY A 29 12.18 -13.55 1.89
CA GLY A 29 12.39 -12.13 1.57
C GLY A 29 11.20 -11.26 2.00
N PRO A 30 11.34 -9.93 1.92
CA PRO A 30 10.28 -8.98 2.28
C PRO A 30 9.09 -8.96 1.29
N GLY A 31 9.20 -9.68 0.18
CA GLY A 31 8.20 -9.84 -0.85
C GLY A 31 8.80 -10.34 -2.17
N PRO A 32 8.08 -11.23 -2.89
CA PRO A 32 6.84 -11.90 -2.51
C PRO A 32 6.98 -12.83 -1.30
N SER A 33 5.86 -13.16 -0.65
CA SER A 33 5.80 -14.09 0.49
C SER A 33 4.86 -15.25 0.20
N ASN A 34 5.02 -16.34 0.96
CA ASN A 34 4.09 -17.46 0.88
C ASN A 34 2.74 -17.04 1.48
N ALA A 35 1.68 -17.15 0.70
CA ALA A 35 0.33 -16.97 1.20
C ALA A 35 -0.15 -18.23 1.93
N ASP A 36 -0.97 -18.04 2.96
CA ASP A 36 -1.64 -19.15 3.64
C ASP A 36 -2.48 -19.95 2.64
N PRO A 37 -2.54 -21.30 2.76
CA PRO A 37 -3.36 -22.14 1.89
C PRO A 37 -4.83 -21.73 1.81
N ALA A 38 -5.41 -21.21 2.90
CA ALA A 38 -6.79 -20.70 2.91
C ALA A 38 -6.94 -19.47 1.99
N VAL A 39 -5.94 -18.58 1.95
CA VAL A 39 -5.91 -17.42 1.04
C VAL A 39 -5.84 -17.87 -0.41
N LEU A 40 -4.95 -18.84 -0.73
CA LEU A 40 -4.83 -19.39 -2.08
C LEU A 40 -6.13 -20.06 -2.55
N LYS A 41 -6.80 -20.78 -1.63
CA LYS A 41 -8.11 -21.39 -1.90
C LYS A 41 -9.18 -20.33 -2.16
N ALA A 42 -9.19 -19.23 -1.41
CA ALA A 42 -10.12 -18.12 -1.62
C ALA A 42 -9.89 -17.45 -2.98
N LEU A 43 -8.63 -17.24 -3.38
CA LEU A 43 -8.29 -16.68 -4.71
C LEU A 43 -8.71 -17.57 -5.90
N SER A 44 -8.91 -18.86 -5.68
CA SER A 44 -9.37 -19.79 -6.71
C SER A 44 -10.90 -19.88 -6.87
N GLN A 45 -11.68 -19.13 -6.09
CA GLN A 45 -13.13 -19.12 -6.19
C GLN A 45 -13.59 -18.42 -7.47
N PRO A 46 -14.77 -18.82 -8.02
CA PRO A 46 -15.36 -18.12 -9.16
C PRO A 46 -15.56 -16.62 -8.87
N PRO A 47 -15.36 -15.74 -9.86
CA PRO A 47 -15.64 -14.32 -9.70
C PRO A 47 -17.13 -14.06 -9.49
N ILE A 48 -17.46 -13.05 -8.71
CA ILE A 48 -18.83 -12.62 -8.42
C ILE A 48 -19.01 -11.21 -8.99
N GLY A 49 -20.22 -10.89 -9.42
CA GLY A 49 -20.56 -9.55 -9.89
C GLY A 49 -20.46 -8.51 -8.76
N HIS A 50 -19.95 -7.32 -9.06
CA HIS A 50 -19.76 -6.25 -8.05
C HIS A 50 -21.09 -5.66 -7.51
N LEU A 51 -22.22 -5.94 -8.15
CA LEU A 51 -23.57 -5.57 -7.68
C LEU A 51 -24.33 -6.76 -7.07
N ASP A 52 -23.70 -7.94 -6.99
CA ASP A 52 -24.33 -9.10 -6.34
C ASP A 52 -24.46 -8.81 -4.83
N PRO A 53 -25.64 -9.09 -4.23
CA PRO A 53 -25.84 -8.90 -2.78
C PRO A 53 -24.78 -9.61 -1.94
N PHE A 54 -24.38 -10.83 -2.33
CA PHE A 54 -23.32 -11.55 -1.64
C PHE A 54 -21.99 -10.79 -1.66
N TYR A 55 -21.65 -10.12 -2.78
CA TYR A 55 -20.44 -9.31 -2.86
C TYR A 55 -20.52 -8.08 -1.94
N VAL A 56 -21.67 -7.44 -1.85
CA VAL A 56 -21.89 -6.28 -0.98
C VAL A 56 -21.75 -6.67 0.49
N ASP A 57 -22.30 -7.82 0.88
CA ASP A 57 -22.18 -8.36 2.24
C ASP A 57 -20.72 -8.71 2.55
N LEU A 58 -20.02 -9.39 1.64
CA LEU A 58 -18.60 -9.71 1.76
C LEU A 58 -17.74 -8.45 1.93
N MET A 59 -18.01 -7.39 1.15
CA MET A 59 -17.29 -6.12 1.29
C MET A 59 -17.54 -5.46 2.64
N SER A 60 -18.74 -5.59 3.19
CA SER A 60 -19.07 -5.09 4.53
C SER A 60 -18.28 -5.84 5.60
N GLU A 61 -18.19 -7.17 5.51
CA GLU A 61 -17.35 -7.98 6.40
C GLU A 61 -15.88 -7.61 6.30
N VAL A 62 -15.35 -7.40 5.08
CA VAL A 62 -13.97 -6.98 4.85
C VAL A 62 -13.69 -5.63 5.51
N GLN A 63 -14.62 -4.67 5.41
CA GLN A 63 -14.48 -3.36 6.08
C GLN A 63 -14.41 -3.50 7.61
N GLU A 64 -15.25 -4.37 8.21
CA GLU A 64 -15.21 -4.64 9.66
C GLU A 64 -13.86 -5.25 10.08
N LEU A 65 -13.38 -6.25 9.34
CA LEU A 65 -12.08 -6.87 9.59
C LEU A 65 -10.91 -5.87 9.44
N LEU A 66 -10.98 -4.99 8.47
CA LEU A 66 -9.96 -3.94 8.28
C LEU A 66 -9.99 -2.92 9.42
N ARG A 67 -11.18 -2.53 9.93
CA ARG A 67 -11.27 -1.67 11.12
C ARG A 67 -10.64 -2.34 12.34
N TYR A 68 -10.85 -3.63 12.52
CA TYR A 68 -10.19 -4.39 13.57
C TYR A 68 -8.66 -4.41 13.41
N VAL A 69 -8.15 -4.71 12.20
CA VAL A 69 -6.71 -4.77 11.94
C VAL A 69 -6.02 -3.42 12.17
N TRP A 70 -6.64 -2.33 11.72
CA TRP A 70 -6.10 -0.97 11.84
C TRP A 70 -6.48 -0.29 13.16
N GLN A 71 -7.23 -0.94 14.03
CA GLN A 71 -7.71 -0.39 15.30
C GLN A 71 -8.34 0.99 15.12
N THR A 72 -9.19 1.14 14.10
CA THR A 72 -9.84 2.39 13.74
C THR A 72 -11.35 2.29 13.80
N SER A 73 -12.01 3.41 14.18
CA SER A 73 -13.46 3.59 14.10
C SER A 73 -13.91 4.26 12.79
N ASN A 74 -12.99 4.54 11.86
CA ASN A 74 -13.32 5.19 10.60
C ASN A 74 -14.35 4.39 9.82
N ARG A 75 -15.44 5.04 9.46
CA ARG A 75 -16.53 4.41 8.72
C ARG A 75 -16.08 3.93 7.34
N LEU A 76 -15.31 4.75 6.62
CA LEU A 76 -14.75 4.41 5.31
C LEU A 76 -13.36 3.77 5.48
N THR A 77 -13.33 2.46 5.50
CA THR A 77 -12.10 1.67 5.60
C THR A 77 -12.15 0.62 4.49
N LEU A 78 -11.36 0.81 3.44
CA LEU A 78 -11.44 0.03 2.20
C LEU A 78 -10.08 -0.57 1.81
N PRO A 79 -10.06 -1.78 1.24
CA PRO A 79 -8.87 -2.30 0.61
C PRO A 79 -8.62 -1.57 -0.72
N MET A 80 -7.36 -1.16 -0.95
CA MET A 80 -6.94 -0.64 -2.24
C MET A 80 -6.50 -1.79 -3.16
N SER A 81 -7.16 -1.90 -4.31
CA SER A 81 -6.74 -2.85 -5.35
C SER A 81 -5.49 -2.32 -6.04
N GLY A 82 -4.36 -2.96 -5.76
CA GLY A 82 -3.08 -2.55 -6.34
C GLY A 82 -1.89 -3.01 -5.52
N THR A 83 -0.73 -2.46 -5.83
CA THR A 83 0.51 -2.69 -5.06
C THR A 83 0.51 -1.86 -3.78
N GLY A 84 1.41 -2.17 -2.82
CA GLY A 84 1.61 -1.33 -1.63
C GLY A 84 1.97 0.12 -1.98
N SER A 85 2.66 0.36 -3.10
CA SER A 85 2.94 1.72 -3.58
C SER A 85 1.67 2.47 -4.02
N ALA A 86 0.69 1.77 -4.60
CA ALA A 86 -0.59 2.39 -4.93
C ALA A 86 -1.36 2.80 -3.66
N ALA A 87 -1.28 2.00 -2.60
CA ALA A 87 -1.88 2.35 -1.30
C ALA A 87 -1.18 3.56 -0.65
N MET A 88 0.17 3.63 -0.70
CA MET A 88 0.93 4.80 -0.24
C MET A 88 0.51 6.07 -1.00
N GLU A 89 0.41 5.99 -2.32
CA GLU A 89 0.00 7.11 -3.15
C GLU A 89 -1.45 7.52 -2.87
N ALA A 90 -2.37 6.55 -2.75
CA ALA A 90 -3.76 6.83 -2.40
C ALA A 90 -3.87 7.55 -1.05
N THR A 91 -3.07 7.16 -0.05
CA THR A 91 -3.07 7.82 1.26
C THR A 91 -2.68 9.30 1.13
N LEU A 92 -1.60 9.61 0.41
CA LEU A 92 -1.17 11.00 0.21
C LEU A 92 -2.15 11.80 -0.66
N ALA A 93 -2.64 11.20 -1.74
CA ALA A 93 -3.59 11.83 -2.66
C ALA A 93 -4.91 12.26 -2.00
N ASN A 94 -5.29 11.59 -0.90
CA ASN A 94 -6.53 11.91 -0.17
C ASN A 94 -6.37 13.02 0.87
N VAL A 95 -5.13 13.35 1.28
CA VAL A 95 -4.91 14.26 2.41
C VAL A 95 -3.99 15.44 2.09
N VAL A 96 -3.29 15.43 0.94
CA VAL A 96 -2.34 16.48 0.56
C VAL A 96 -2.97 17.42 -0.46
N GLU A 97 -3.02 18.70 -0.13
CA GLU A 97 -3.35 19.77 -1.05
C GLU A 97 -2.09 20.46 -1.58
N PRO A 98 -2.10 21.03 -2.81
CA PRO A 98 -0.97 21.79 -3.31
C PRO A 98 -0.58 22.94 -2.39
N GLY A 99 0.67 22.97 -1.95
CA GLY A 99 1.21 23.97 -1.04
C GLY A 99 1.20 23.56 0.43
N ASP A 100 0.56 22.46 0.80
CA ASP A 100 0.63 21.93 2.15
C ASP A 100 2.06 21.61 2.56
N LYS A 101 2.40 21.91 3.79
CA LYS A 101 3.68 21.52 4.37
C LYS A 101 3.59 20.08 4.88
N VAL A 102 4.37 19.20 4.26
CA VAL A 102 4.45 17.76 4.63
C VAL A 102 5.83 17.48 5.20
N LEU A 103 5.88 17.00 6.44
CA LEU A 103 7.11 16.50 7.05
C LEU A 103 7.24 15.01 6.78
N VAL A 104 8.32 14.59 6.14
CA VAL A 104 8.59 13.17 5.86
C VAL A 104 9.76 12.69 6.73
N ALA A 105 9.50 11.69 7.57
CA ALA A 105 10.52 11.04 8.39
C ALA A 105 11.15 9.86 7.62
N ILE A 106 12.39 10.04 7.18
CA ILE A 106 13.10 9.12 6.28
C ILE A 106 14.11 8.28 7.06
N LYS A 107 13.92 6.96 7.06
CA LYS A 107 14.83 5.97 7.66
C LYS A 107 15.12 4.77 6.75
N GLY A 108 14.74 4.88 5.47
CA GLY A 108 14.93 3.86 4.45
C GLY A 108 14.35 4.27 3.10
N TYR A 109 14.35 3.33 2.17
CA TYR A 109 13.91 3.54 0.79
C TYR A 109 12.46 4.03 0.66
N PHE A 110 11.55 3.45 1.45
CA PHE A 110 10.14 3.83 1.36
C PHE A 110 9.84 5.20 1.96
N GLY A 111 10.66 5.68 2.90
CA GLY A 111 10.65 7.07 3.33
C GLY A 111 10.97 8.04 2.19
N HIS A 112 12.00 7.75 1.37
CA HIS A 112 12.29 8.54 0.16
C HIS A 112 11.15 8.47 -0.86
N ARG A 113 10.46 7.33 -0.96
CA ARG A 113 9.31 7.19 -1.84
C ARG A 113 8.14 8.06 -1.40
N LEU A 114 7.86 8.18 -0.09
CA LEU A 114 6.86 9.13 0.44
C LEU A 114 7.23 10.57 0.09
N GLN A 115 8.50 10.94 0.22
CA GLN A 115 9.01 12.27 -0.16
C GLN A 115 8.72 12.58 -1.63
N ASP A 116 9.07 11.66 -2.54
CA ASP A 116 8.83 11.81 -3.98
C ASP A 116 7.33 11.94 -4.29
N MET A 117 6.50 11.07 -3.71
CA MET A 117 5.05 11.11 -3.89
C MET A 117 4.45 12.44 -3.40
N ALA A 118 4.79 12.89 -2.19
CA ALA A 118 4.30 14.17 -1.66
C ALA A 118 4.69 15.35 -2.58
N GLY A 119 5.92 15.34 -3.11
CA GLY A 119 6.38 16.36 -4.05
C GLY A 119 5.58 16.38 -5.36
N ARG A 120 5.13 15.22 -5.86
CA ARG A 120 4.28 15.12 -7.06
C ARG A 120 2.91 15.77 -6.85
N TYR A 121 2.39 15.76 -5.63
CA TYR A 121 1.16 16.47 -5.24
C TYR A 121 1.39 17.96 -4.92
N LYS A 122 2.59 18.49 -5.25
CA LYS A 122 2.98 19.90 -5.04
C LYS A 122 2.97 20.32 -3.57
N ALA A 123 3.24 19.40 -2.67
CA ALA A 123 3.47 19.71 -1.28
C ALA A 123 4.81 20.44 -1.09
N ASN A 124 4.88 21.30 -0.08
CA ASN A 124 6.14 21.84 0.45
C ASN A 124 6.75 20.79 1.38
N VAL A 125 7.62 19.94 0.83
CA VAL A 125 8.15 18.78 1.56
C VAL A 125 9.36 19.19 2.40
N GLU A 126 9.24 18.99 3.70
CA GLU A 126 10.33 19.04 4.67
C GLU A 126 10.73 17.61 5.04
N THR A 127 11.99 17.38 5.38
CA THR A 127 12.46 16.04 5.71
C THR A 127 13.29 16.02 6.99
N ILE A 128 13.15 14.92 7.74
CA ILE A 128 14.10 14.52 8.76
C ILE A 128 14.66 13.15 8.42
N HIS A 129 15.91 12.92 8.74
CA HIS A 129 16.62 11.72 8.35
C HIS A 129 17.15 10.96 9.55
N LYS A 130 17.09 9.64 9.48
CA LYS A 130 17.72 8.71 10.40
C LYS A 130 18.64 7.77 9.62
N ASN A 131 19.73 7.36 10.25
CA ASN A 131 20.57 6.32 9.66
C ASN A 131 19.75 5.05 9.44
N TRP A 132 19.94 4.42 8.30
CA TRP A 132 19.24 3.18 7.97
C TRP A 132 19.50 2.11 9.03
N GLY A 133 18.48 1.38 9.42
CA GLY A 133 18.54 0.43 10.52
C GLY A 133 18.14 1.00 11.89
N ASN A 134 17.85 2.30 11.99
CA ASN A 134 17.40 2.93 13.22
C ASN A 134 15.99 3.50 13.10
N ALA A 135 15.24 3.50 14.21
CA ALA A 135 13.94 4.16 14.34
C ALA A 135 14.12 5.59 14.91
N PHE A 136 13.16 6.46 14.63
CA PHE A 136 13.06 7.76 15.31
C PHE A 136 12.54 7.56 16.73
N SER A 137 13.07 8.34 17.68
CA SER A 137 12.46 8.48 19.00
C SER A 137 11.25 9.43 18.95
N LEU A 138 10.38 9.33 19.95
CA LEU A 138 9.25 10.24 20.08
C LEU A 138 9.70 11.71 20.21
N GLU A 139 10.77 11.96 20.95
CA GLU A 139 11.37 13.29 21.13
C GLU A 139 11.88 13.88 19.80
N GLU A 140 12.55 13.08 18.96
CA GLU A 140 13.01 13.54 17.64
C GLU A 140 11.85 13.93 16.73
N ILE A 141 10.74 13.19 16.80
CA ILE A 141 9.51 13.52 16.05
C ILE A 141 8.88 14.80 16.61
N GLU A 142 8.77 14.92 17.93
CA GLU A 142 8.20 16.09 18.59
C GLU A 142 8.97 17.36 18.24
N ASP A 143 10.30 17.32 18.31
CA ASP A 143 11.18 18.45 17.96
C ASP A 143 11.00 18.86 16.50
N ALA A 144 10.90 17.87 15.60
CA ALA A 144 10.69 18.14 14.19
C ALA A 144 9.30 18.74 13.93
N LEU A 145 8.25 18.27 14.60
CA LEU A 145 6.90 18.83 14.49
C LEU A 145 6.86 20.28 15.00
N LYS A 146 7.48 20.56 16.15
CA LYS A 146 7.60 21.93 16.70
C LYS A 146 8.34 22.88 15.76
N LYS A 147 9.43 22.38 15.16
CA LYS A 147 10.28 23.16 14.25
C LYS A 147 9.59 23.46 12.93
N HIS A 148 9.04 22.46 12.28
CA HIS A 148 8.52 22.56 10.92
C HIS A 148 7.04 22.94 10.86
N LYS A 149 6.26 22.65 11.90
CA LYS A 149 4.80 22.88 11.97
C LYS A 149 4.09 22.42 10.68
N PRO A 150 4.20 21.14 10.34
CA PRO A 150 3.60 20.62 9.13
C PRO A 150 2.08 20.45 9.28
N ALA A 151 1.37 20.41 8.15
CA ALA A 151 -0.03 19.97 8.10
C ALA A 151 -0.16 18.43 8.16
N LEU A 152 0.90 17.71 7.74
CA LEU A 152 0.95 16.26 7.70
C LEU A 152 2.35 15.75 8.07
N LEU A 153 2.40 14.73 8.94
CA LEU A 153 3.57 13.89 9.15
C LEU A 153 3.41 12.59 8.36
N ALA A 154 4.37 12.30 7.48
CA ALA A 154 4.45 11.04 6.74
C ALA A 154 5.64 10.21 7.24
N ILE A 155 5.37 9.00 7.73
CA ILE A 155 6.38 8.09 8.27
C ILE A 155 6.06 6.65 7.90
N VAL A 156 7.07 5.85 7.61
CA VAL A 156 6.91 4.41 7.32
C VAL A 156 6.94 3.63 8.63
N HIS A 157 5.84 2.93 8.98
CA HIS A 157 5.79 2.09 10.17
C HIS A 157 6.77 0.92 10.06
N ALA A 158 6.61 0.04 9.07
CA ALA A 158 7.50 -1.08 8.81
C ALA A 158 8.34 -0.80 7.56
N GLU A 159 9.58 -0.36 7.76
CA GLU A 159 10.49 -0.03 6.65
C GLU A 159 11.10 -1.31 6.06
N THR A 160 10.50 -1.79 5.00
CA THR A 160 10.86 -3.05 4.34
C THR A 160 12.32 -3.10 3.90
N SER A 161 12.89 -1.96 3.47
CA SER A 161 14.26 -1.89 2.95
C SER A 161 15.33 -2.08 4.03
N THR A 162 14.97 -1.87 5.31
CA THR A 162 15.93 -1.94 6.43
C THR A 162 15.51 -2.91 7.53
N GLY A 163 14.27 -3.43 7.49
CA GLY A 163 13.71 -4.30 8.52
C GLY A 163 13.33 -3.57 9.82
N VAL A 164 13.30 -2.24 9.81
CA VAL A 164 13.01 -1.44 11.01
C VAL A 164 11.51 -1.25 11.19
N CYS A 165 11.00 -1.64 12.34
CA CYS A 165 9.66 -1.25 12.82
C CYS A 165 9.76 0.05 13.61
N GLN A 166 9.02 1.07 13.20
CA GLN A 166 8.92 2.35 13.90
C GLN A 166 7.93 2.22 15.06
N PRO A 167 8.34 2.51 16.31
CA PRO A 167 7.38 2.68 17.41
C PRO A 167 6.42 3.84 17.08
N MET A 168 5.11 3.58 17.17
CA MET A 168 4.08 4.56 16.82
C MET A 168 3.38 5.18 18.04
N GLU A 169 3.63 4.59 19.23
CA GLU A 169 3.03 5.05 20.49
C GLU A 169 3.41 6.52 20.76
N GLY A 170 2.42 7.33 21.04
CA GLY A 170 2.59 8.75 21.33
C GLY A 170 2.71 9.66 20.10
N ILE A 171 2.95 9.13 18.89
CA ILE A 171 3.08 9.99 17.69
C ILE A 171 1.75 10.65 17.34
N GLY A 172 0.63 9.93 17.47
CA GLY A 172 -0.69 10.48 17.18
C GLY A 172 -1.09 11.63 18.11
N GLU A 173 -0.65 11.57 19.36
CA GLU A 173 -0.91 12.61 20.36
C GLU A 173 -0.10 13.88 20.12
N LEU A 174 1.00 13.78 19.36
CA LEU A 174 1.82 14.94 18.97
C LEU A 174 1.26 15.68 17.74
N CYS A 175 0.41 15.01 16.92
CA CYS A 175 -0.16 15.54 15.70
C CYS A 175 -1.54 16.15 15.93
#